data_334539053480ea66758f2694e07e8fd5
#
_entry.id   334539053480ea66758f2694e07e8fd5
#
_cell.length_a   1.000
_cell.length_b   1.000
_cell.length_c   1.000
_cell.angle_alpha   90.00
_cell.angle_beta   90.00
_cell.angle_gamma   90.00
#
_symmetry.space_group_name_H-M   'P 1'
#
loop_
_entity.id
_entity.type
_entity.pdbx_description
1 polymer ?
#
loop_
_entity_poly.entity_id
_entity_poly.type
_entity_poly.pdbx_seq_one_letter_code
_entity_poly.pdbx_strand_id
1 'polypeptide(L)'
;GYIHVKAIPGASPVLIEKTGYLADRMSVNLELPTAEGLKKLAPHKSRRTILAPMRQIQTMRQENQYDLTVYRRSSRFVPAGQSTQMIIGASGETDYQILSLSAGLYKKYKLKRVFFSAYIPVVEGKNLPSLDTKPPLLREHRLYQADWLLRFYGFDAGELLSEKTPNFNPYLDPKCNWAVNHMELFPLEINRCPYEMLLRIPGIGVRGAGKIYRARKMSALDFEDLRRMGIVLKRAKFFITCKGKTMPGVDLRPQAVLKSLVSGKEVIPALAPRQLSLFEPSPEDLAKSILGQL
;
A
#
# COMPACT_ATOMS: atom_id res chain seq x y z
N GLY A 1 -15.88 -15.55 -20.48
CA GLY A 1 -14.77 -14.61 -20.32
C GLY A 1 -15.01 -13.67 -19.15
N TYR A 2 -13.99 -12.94 -18.73
CA TYR A 2 -14.08 -11.95 -17.64
C TYR A 2 -14.41 -10.56 -18.22
N ILE A 3 -15.51 -9.97 -17.74
CA ILE A 3 -16.01 -8.67 -18.22
C ILE A 3 -15.79 -7.60 -17.14
N HIS A 4 -14.96 -6.61 -17.44
CA HIS A 4 -14.75 -5.43 -16.60
C HIS A 4 -15.25 -4.19 -17.32
N VAL A 5 -16.23 -3.51 -16.73
CA VAL A 5 -16.82 -2.29 -17.29
C VAL A 5 -16.48 -1.07 -16.45
N LYS A 6 -16.12 0.02 -17.13
CA LYS A 6 -15.94 1.33 -16.51
C LYS A 6 -17.27 2.11 -16.56
N ALA A 7 -17.84 2.40 -15.39
CA ALA A 7 -18.97 3.31 -15.28
C ALA A 7 -18.45 4.76 -15.38
N ILE A 8 -19.00 5.51 -16.33
CA ILE A 8 -18.64 6.92 -16.54
C ILE A 8 -19.34 7.77 -15.47
N PRO A 9 -18.68 8.77 -14.87
CA PRO A 9 -19.33 9.73 -13.99
C PRO A 9 -20.51 10.41 -14.71
N GLY A 10 -21.70 10.37 -14.10
CA GLY A 10 -22.94 10.86 -14.72
C GLY A 10 -23.70 9.81 -15.55
N ALA A 11 -23.26 8.57 -15.62
CA ALA A 11 -24.03 7.50 -16.26
C ALA A 11 -25.39 7.30 -15.57
N SER A 12 -26.41 6.99 -16.37
CA SER A 12 -27.76 6.71 -15.86
C SER A 12 -27.73 5.57 -14.83
N PRO A 13 -28.42 5.71 -13.68
CA PRO A 13 -28.56 4.63 -12.70
C PRO A 13 -29.08 3.33 -13.29
N VAL A 14 -30.01 3.39 -14.24
CA VAL A 14 -30.57 2.21 -14.92
C VAL A 14 -29.51 1.48 -15.76
N LEU A 15 -28.61 2.23 -16.42
CA LEU A 15 -27.50 1.61 -17.17
C LEU A 15 -26.49 0.96 -16.24
N ILE A 16 -26.17 1.59 -15.10
CA ILE A 16 -25.27 1.00 -14.08
C ILE A 16 -25.85 -0.31 -13.57
N GLU A 17 -27.14 -0.35 -13.27
CA GLU A 17 -27.85 -1.55 -12.82
C GLU A 17 -27.78 -2.66 -13.85
N LYS A 18 -28.28 -2.41 -15.07
CA LYS A 18 -28.29 -3.41 -16.15
C LYS A 18 -26.89 -3.95 -16.45
N THR A 19 -25.91 -3.05 -16.54
CA THR A 19 -24.52 -3.42 -16.79
C THR A 19 -23.91 -4.24 -15.65
N GLY A 20 -24.29 -3.94 -14.39
CA GLY A 20 -23.78 -4.66 -13.23
C GLY A 20 -24.17 -6.13 -13.18
N TYR A 21 -25.30 -6.52 -13.75
CA TYR A 21 -25.70 -7.93 -13.91
C TYR A 21 -24.99 -8.65 -15.06
N LEU A 22 -24.39 -7.90 -16.00
CA LEU A 22 -23.67 -8.45 -17.15
C LEU A 22 -22.16 -8.45 -16.96
N ALA A 23 -21.63 -7.70 -15.97
CA ALA A 23 -20.21 -7.54 -15.74
C ALA A 23 -19.74 -8.29 -14.49
N ASP A 24 -18.54 -8.85 -14.55
CA ASP A 24 -17.87 -9.42 -13.38
C ASP A 24 -17.39 -8.33 -12.42
N ARG A 25 -16.90 -7.22 -12.95
CA ARG A 25 -16.41 -6.07 -12.19
C ARG A 25 -16.84 -4.76 -12.83
N MET A 26 -17.10 -3.77 -11.98
CA MET A 26 -17.25 -2.38 -12.42
C MET A 26 -16.20 -1.50 -11.76
N SER A 27 -15.76 -0.46 -12.48
CA SER A 27 -14.91 0.60 -11.92
C SER A 27 -15.50 1.97 -12.18
N VAL A 28 -15.32 2.86 -11.22
CA VAL A 28 -15.58 4.29 -11.36
C VAL A 28 -14.27 4.99 -11.01
N ASN A 29 -13.62 5.59 -11.98
CA ASN A 29 -12.33 6.21 -11.74
C ASN A 29 -12.48 7.54 -10.99
N LEU A 30 -11.74 7.66 -9.88
CA LEU A 30 -11.66 8.89 -9.10
C LEU A 30 -10.78 9.94 -9.81
N GLU A 31 -9.83 9.49 -10.59
CA GLU A 31 -8.81 10.24 -11.34
C GLU A 31 -7.82 10.96 -10.42
N LEU A 32 -8.27 11.88 -9.57
CA LEU A 32 -7.42 12.69 -8.71
C LEU A 32 -7.86 12.58 -7.25
N PRO A 33 -6.91 12.54 -6.30
CA PRO A 33 -7.21 12.32 -4.89
C PRO A 33 -7.88 13.52 -4.22
N THR A 34 -7.65 14.74 -4.71
CA THR A 34 -8.16 15.96 -4.10
C THR A 34 -9.26 16.62 -4.93
N ALA A 35 -10.18 17.36 -4.27
CA ALA A 35 -11.21 18.11 -4.97
C ALA A 35 -10.62 19.27 -5.77
N GLU A 36 -9.55 19.87 -5.27
CA GLU A 36 -8.84 20.95 -5.92
C GLU A 36 -8.16 20.46 -7.20
N GLY A 37 -7.41 19.34 -7.11
CA GLY A 37 -6.81 18.68 -8.28
C GLY A 37 -7.86 18.32 -9.32
N LEU A 38 -9.00 17.76 -8.88
CA LEU A 38 -10.08 17.40 -9.79
C LEU A 38 -10.67 18.65 -10.50
N LYS A 39 -10.92 19.74 -9.76
CA LYS A 39 -11.41 21.02 -10.34
C LYS A 39 -10.41 21.60 -11.34
N LYS A 40 -9.11 21.47 -11.06
CA LYS A 40 -8.03 22.05 -11.87
C LYS A 40 -7.77 21.26 -13.16
N LEU A 41 -7.77 19.93 -13.08
CA LEU A 41 -7.34 19.05 -14.18
C LEU A 41 -8.49 18.30 -14.86
N ALA A 42 -9.64 18.19 -14.21
CA ALA A 42 -10.83 17.53 -14.75
C ALA A 42 -12.11 18.28 -14.38
N PRO A 43 -12.29 19.55 -14.85
CA PRO A 43 -13.35 20.46 -14.39
C PRO A 43 -14.78 19.94 -14.67
N HIS A 44 -14.95 19.05 -15.65
CA HIS A 44 -16.24 18.42 -15.96
C HIS A 44 -16.61 17.28 -15.00
N LYS A 45 -15.71 16.89 -14.09
CA LYS A 45 -15.93 15.85 -13.07
C LYS A 45 -16.06 16.50 -11.69
N SER A 46 -16.93 15.94 -10.86
CA SER A 46 -17.07 16.35 -9.46
C SER A 46 -17.04 15.12 -8.55
N ARG A 47 -16.68 15.32 -7.29
CA ARG A 47 -16.77 14.22 -6.30
C ARG A 47 -18.18 13.63 -6.26
N ARG A 48 -19.22 14.45 -6.38
CA ARG A 48 -20.62 13.99 -6.37
C ARG A 48 -20.90 13.04 -7.52
N THR A 49 -20.53 13.41 -8.75
CA THR A 49 -20.78 12.62 -9.96
C THR A 49 -19.97 11.31 -9.99
N ILE A 50 -18.84 11.25 -9.30
CA ILE A 50 -18.00 10.04 -9.17
C ILE A 50 -18.50 9.13 -8.04
N LEU A 51 -18.80 9.69 -6.86
CA LEU A 51 -19.16 8.89 -5.69
C LEU A 51 -20.61 8.38 -5.71
N ALA A 52 -21.51 9.02 -6.48
CA ALA A 52 -22.88 8.54 -6.62
C ALA A 52 -22.95 7.15 -7.29
N PRO A 53 -22.32 6.91 -8.45
CA PRO A 53 -22.22 5.56 -9.02
C PRO A 53 -21.55 4.55 -8.10
N MET A 54 -20.47 4.92 -7.39
CA MET A 54 -19.81 4.02 -6.44
C MET A 54 -20.75 3.58 -5.32
N ARG A 55 -21.57 4.51 -4.82
CA ARG A 55 -22.58 4.20 -3.79
C ARG A 55 -23.64 3.26 -4.33
N GLN A 56 -24.18 3.56 -5.51
CA GLN A 56 -25.19 2.71 -6.16
C GLN A 56 -24.67 1.28 -6.33
N ILE A 57 -23.48 1.10 -6.90
CA ILE A 57 -22.86 -0.22 -7.08
C ILE A 57 -22.71 -0.94 -5.74
N GLN A 58 -22.31 -0.23 -4.68
CA GLN A 58 -22.15 -0.82 -3.34
C GLN A 58 -23.50 -1.26 -2.76
N THR A 59 -24.54 -0.44 -2.83
CA THR A 59 -25.88 -0.75 -2.33
C THR A 59 -26.44 -1.96 -3.06
N MET A 60 -26.43 -1.96 -4.39
CA MET A 60 -26.93 -3.06 -5.21
C MET A 60 -26.16 -4.38 -4.97
N ARG A 61 -24.84 -4.30 -4.71
CA ARG A 61 -24.07 -5.49 -4.33
C ARG A 61 -24.49 -6.04 -2.98
N GLN A 62 -24.78 -5.19 -2.00
CA GLN A 62 -25.25 -5.64 -0.69
C GLN A 62 -26.63 -6.29 -0.78
N GLU A 63 -27.56 -5.66 -1.50
CA GLU A 63 -28.88 -6.20 -1.77
C GLU A 63 -28.81 -7.56 -2.49
N ASN A 64 -28.01 -7.64 -3.56
CA ASN A 64 -27.82 -8.89 -4.30
C ASN A 64 -27.15 -10.00 -3.46
N GLN A 65 -26.23 -9.65 -2.53
CA GLN A 65 -25.67 -10.63 -1.61
C GLN A 65 -26.74 -11.20 -0.67
N TYR A 66 -27.67 -10.36 -0.21
CA TYR A 66 -28.81 -10.80 0.59
C TYR A 66 -29.73 -11.70 -0.24
N ASP A 67 -30.11 -11.28 -1.45
CA ASP A 67 -30.95 -12.06 -2.36
C ASP A 67 -30.36 -13.45 -2.64
N LEU A 68 -29.04 -13.55 -2.83
CA LEU A 68 -28.34 -14.83 -3.04
C LEU A 68 -28.38 -15.75 -1.81
N THR A 69 -28.58 -15.22 -0.61
CA THR A 69 -28.79 -16.06 0.59
C THR A 69 -30.20 -16.66 0.62
N VAL A 70 -31.18 -15.93 0.09
CA VAL A 70 -32.60 -16.35 0.03
C VAL A 70 -32.85 -17.15 -1.24
N TYR A 71 -32.40 -16.65 -2.38
CA TYR A 71 -32.63 -17.23 -3.70
C TYR A 71 -31.34 -17.65 -4.38
N ARG A 72 -30.93 -18.90 -4.23
CA ARG A 72 -29.64 -19.42 -4.74
C ARG A 72 -29.44 -19.30 -6.26
N ARG A 73 -30.48 -19.08 -7.05
CA ARG A 73 -30.44 -18.96 -8.51
C ARG A 73 -30.53 -17.52 -9.00
N SER A 74 -30.51 -16.52 -8.11
CA SER A 74 -30.51 -15.12 -8.52
C SER A 74 -29.27 -14.78 -9.34
N SER A 75 -29.42 -13.90 -10.32
CA SER A 75 -28.28 -13.35 -11.08
C SER A 75 -27.32 -12.61 -10.16
N ARG A 76 -26.02 -12.76 -10.42
CA ARG A 76 -24.99 -12.11 -9.62
C ARG A 76 -24.71 -10.71 -10.12
N PHE A 77 -24.75 -9.74 -9.24
CA PHE A 77 -24.39 -8.35 -9.54
C PHE A 77 -22.92 -8.10 -9.22
N VAL A 78 -22.11 -7.76 -10.24
CA VAL A 78 -20.64 -7.49 -10.14
C VAL A 78 -19.93 -8.39 -9.12
N PRO A 79 -19.89 -9.69 -9.32
CA PRO A 79 -19.38 -10.65 -8.31
C PRO A 79 -17.92 -10.40 -7.92
N ALA A 80 -17.06 -9.93 -8.84
CA ALA A 80 -15.69 -9.54 -8.54
C ALA A 80 -15.59 -8.14 -7.91
N GLY A 81 -16.71 -7.43 -7.71
CA GLY A 81 -16.79 -6.17 -6.99
C GLY A 81 -16.40 -4.94 -7.80
N GLN A 82 -16.25 -3.83 -7.09
CA GLN A 82 -15.88 -2.56 -7.72
C GLN A 82 -14.43 -2.15 -7.39
N SER A 83 -13.87 -1.32 -8.27
CA SER A 83 -12.54 -0.73 -8.14
C SER A 83 -12.54 0.73 -8.60
N THR A 84 -11.45 1.44 -8.30
CA THR A 84 -11.19 2.80 -8.78
C THR A 84 -9.74 2.95 -9.19
N GLN A 85 -9.43 4.06 -9.85
CA GLN A 85 -8.07 4.42 -10.23
C GLN A 85 -7.81 5.89 -9.89
N MET A 86 -6.59 6.20 -9.46
CA MET A 86 -6.06 7.54 -9.24
C MET A 86 -4.76 7.74 -9.99
N ILE A 87 -4.56 8.93 -10.52
CA ILE A 87 -3.31 9.39 -11.15
C ILE A 87 -2.46 10.01 -10.04
N ILE A 88 -1.18 9.66 -10.01
CA ILE A 88 -0.23 10.07 -8.99
C ILE A 88 0.81 11.00 -9.59
N GLY A 89 1.00 12.18 -8.99
CA GLY A 89 2.01 13.16 -9.42
C GLY A 89 1.54 14.12 -10.51
N ALA A 90 0.25 14.14 -10.85
CA ALA A 90 -0.34 15.15 -11.71
C ALA A 90 -0.72 16.43 -10.95
N SER A 91 -0.90 16.35 -9.65
CA SER A 91 -1.23 17.44 -8.75
C SER A 91 -0.39 17.37 -7.46
N GLY A 92 -0.51 18.35 -6.59
CA GLY A 92 0.34 18.49 -5.39
C GLY A 92 -0.09 17.65 -4.18
N GLU A 93 -0.82 16.54 -4.39
CA GLU A 93 -1.27 15.66 -3.33
C GLU A 93 -0.12 14.92 -2.63
N THR A 94 -0.27 14.71 -1.33
CA THR A 94 0.67 13.91 -0.53
C THR A 94 0.29 12.43 -0.54
N ASP A 95 1.25 11.54 -0.23
CA ASP A 95 0.98 10.10 -0.10
C ASP A 95 0.01 9.81 1.05
N TYR A 96 0.05 10.60 2.12
CA TYR A 96 -0.89 10.50 3.24
C TYR A 96 -2.34 10.78 2.79
N GLN A 97 -2.55 11.82 1.97
CA GLN A 97 -3.88 12.12 1.41
C GLN A 97 -4.38 10.98 0.53
N ILE A 98 -3.52 10.43 -0.33
CA ILE A 98 -3.86 9.32 -1.23
C ILE A 98 -4.21 8.06 -0.41
N LEU A 99 -3.38 7.72 0.57
CA LEU A 99 -3.54 6.51 1.38
C LEU A 99 -4.77 6.60 2.28
N SER A 100 -5.00 7.76 2.92
CA SER A 100 -6.17 8.02 3.77
C SER A 100 -7.47 7.96 2.96
N LEU A 101 -7.46 8.54 1.76
CA LEU A 101 -8.59 8.44 0.84
C LEU A 101 -8.85 6.98 0.44
N SER A 102 -7.81 6.22 0.11
CA SER A 102 -7.92 4.80 -0.25
C SER A 102 -8.52 3.98 0.89
N ALA A 103 -8.05 4.19 2.13
CA ALA A 103 -8.60 3.55 3.32
C ALA A 103 -10.10 3.88 3.51
N GLY A 104 -10.47 5.15 3.34
CA GLY A 104 -11.87 5.61 3.38
C GLY A 104 -12.75 4.95 2.31
N LEU A 105 -12.23 4.79 1.10
CA LEU A 105 -12.93 4.13 -0.01
C LEU A 105 -13.14 2.64 0.26
N TYR A 106 -12.14 1.94 0.79
CA TYR A 106 -12.27 0.54 1.22
C TYR A 106 -13.33 0.38 2.31
N LYS A 107 -13.29 1.24 3.32
CA LYS A 107 -14.25 1.19 4.44
C LYS A 107 -15.68 1.50 3.98
N LYS A 108 -15.87 2.58 3.22
CA LYS A 108 -17.20 3.12 2.87
C LYS A 108 -17.86 2.41 1.69
N TYR A 109 -17.10 2.15 0.62
CA TYR A 109 -17.65 1.59 -0.64
C TYR A 109 -17.27 0.13 -0.86
N LYS A 110 -16.56 -0.50 0.11
CA LYS A 110 -16.14 -1.90 0.04
C LYS A 110 -15.44 -2.24 -1.29
N LEU A 111 -14.61 -1.29 -1.76
CA LEU A 111 -13.82 -1.50 -2.97
C LEU A 111 -12.94 -2.74 -2.85
N LYS A 112 -12.72 -3.42 -3.97
CA LYS A 112 -11.79 -4.55 -4.03
C LYS A 112 -10.36 -4.08 -4.26
N ARG A 113 -10.18 -2.95 -4.96
CA ARG A 113 -8.85 -2.39 -5.25
C ARG A 113 -8.95 -0.92 -5.62
N VAL A 114 -7.95 -0.17 -5.19
CA VAL A 114 -7.58 1.14 -5.72
C VAL A 114 -6.36 0.92 -6.61
N PHE A 115 -6.40 1.39 -7.85
CA PHE A 115 -5.27 1.41 -8.77
C PHE A 115 -4.61 2.77 -8.73
N PHE A 116 -3.29 2.77 -8.71
CA PHE A 116 -2.46 3.96 -8.82
C PHE A 116 -1.78 3.94 -10.19
N SER A 117 -1.68 5.11 -10.82
CA SER A 117 -1.00 5.26 -12.10
C SER A 117 -0.12 6.50 -12.05
N ALA A 118 1.18 6.33 -12.17
CA ALA A 118 2.11 7.46 -12.27
C ALA A 118 1.74 8.34 -13.47
N TYR A 119 1.69 9.64 -13.25
CA TYR A 119 1.48 10.59 -14.33
C TYR A 119 2.65 10.59 -15.31
N ILE A 120 2.36 10.47 -16.58
CA ILE A 120 3.33 10.54 -17.67
C ILE A 120 3.01 11.80 -18.48
N PRO A 121 3.91 12.81 -18.52
CA PRO A 121 3.71 14.01 -19.31
C PRO A 121 3.74 13.66 -20.82
N VAL A 122 2.68 14.03 -21.53
CA VAL A 122 2.58 13.82 -23.01
C VAL A 122 2.21 15.10 -23.75
N VAL A 123 1.67 16.10 -23.03
CA VAL A 123 1.30 17.41 -23.58
C VAL A 123 1.65 18.50 -22.58
N GLU A 124 1.97 19.68 -23.10
CA GLU A 124 2.10 20.88 -22.28
C GLU A 124 0.73 21.41 -21.87
N GLY A 125 0.62 21.92 -20.66
CA GLY A 125 -0.59 22.54 -20.16
C GLY A 125 -0.34 23.40 -18.93
N LYS A 126 -1.01 24.53 -18.83
CA LYS A 126 -0.84 25.51 -17.73
C LYS A 126 -0.92 24.90 -16.33
N ASN A 127 -1.68 23.83 -16.20
CA ASN A 127 -1.96 23.18 -14.91
C ASN A 127 -1.29 21.81 -14.77
N LEU A 128 -0.56 21.36 -15.77
CA LEU A 128 0.13 20.07 -15.80
C LEU A 128 1.60 20.25 -15.43
N PRO A 129 2.24 19.21 -14.87
CA PRO A 129 3.69 19.16 -14.75
C PRO A 129 4.36 19.30 -16.14
N SER A 130 5.56 19.87 -16.17
CA SER A 130 6.32 20.05 -17.41
C SER A 130 6.64 18.71 -18.09
N LEU A 131 6.88 18.73 -19.42
CA LEU A 131 7.22 17.52 -20.18
C LEU A 131 8.48 16.83 -19.69
N ASP A 132 9.42 17.57 -19.09
CA ASP A 132 10.66 17.02 -18.51
C ASP A 132 10.45 16.32 -17.16
N THR A 133 9.25 16.39 -16.59
CA THR A 133 8.94 15.76 -15.29
C THR A 133 8.99 14.25 -15.44
N LYS A 134 9.89 13.60 -14.69
CA LYS A 134 9.98 12.14 -14.69
C LYS A 134 8.75 11.53 -13.99
N PRO A 135 8.13 10.49 -14.61
CA PRO A 135 7.01 9.79 -13.96
C PRO A 135 7.41 9.26 -12.57
N PRO A 136 6.57 9.48 -11.54
CA PRO A 136 6.89 9.10 -10.16
C PRO A 136 6.68 7.60 -9.89
N LEU A 137 7.33 6.73 -10.66
CA LEU A 137 7.16 5.26 -10.61
C LEU A 137 7.48 4.67 -9.24
N LEU A 138 8.51 5.20 -8.56
CA LEU A 138 8.84 4.74 -7.21
C LEU A 138 7.73 5.08 -6.21
N ARG A 139 7.14 6.28 -6.31
CA ARG A 139 6.02 6.73 -5.48
C ARG A 139 4.80 5.85 -5.69
N GLU A 140 4.47 5.55 -6.96
CA GLU A 140 3.42 4.59 -7.32
C GLU A 140 3.67 3.23 -6.66
N HIS A 141 4.90 2.71 -6.78
CA HIS A 141 5.27 1.43 -6.18
C HIS A 141 5.14 1.44 -4.64
N ARG A 142 5.56 2.51 -3.95
CA ARG A 142 5.39 2.65 -2.50
C ARG A 142 3.92 2.70 -2.09
N LEU A 143 3.09 3.38 -2.85
CA LEU A 143 1.64 3.42 -2.63
C LEU A 143 1.01 2.02 -2.77
N TYR A 144 1.40 1.24 -3.78
CA TYR A 144 0.95 -0.15 -3.90
C TYR A 144 1.42 -1.03 -2.74
N GLN A 145 2.65 -0.85 -2.25
CA GLN A 145 3.13 -1.56 -1.07
C GLN A 145 2.30 -1.20 0.17
N ALA A 146 2.01 0.09 0.39
CA ALA A 146 1.19 0.56 1.50
C ALA A 146 -0.27 0.10 1.39
N ASP A 147 -0.87 0.16 0.20
CA ASP A 147 -2.21 -0.37 -0.07
C ASP A 147 -2.31 -1.86 0.33
N TRP A 148 -1.26 -2.63 0.06
CA TRP A 148 -1.18 -4.02 0.47
C TRP A 148 -1.17 -4.19 1.99
N LEU A 149 -0.45 -3.29 2.71
CA LEU A 149 -0.43 -3.28 4.18
C LEU A 149 -1.80 -2.96 4.78
N LEU A 150 -2.53 -1.99 4.21
CA LEU A 150 -3.89 -1.66 4.64
C LEU A 150 -4.83 -2.85 4.49
N ARG A 151 -4.78 -3.53 3.34
CA ARG A 151 -5.78 -4.56 3.00
C ARG A 151 -5.54 -5.91 3.64
N PHE A 152 -4.30 -6.28 3.91
CA PHE A 152 -3.95 -7.66 4.28
C PHE A 152 -3.13 -7.79 5.56
N TYR A 153 -2.58 -6.69 6.08
CA TYR A 153 -1.69 -6.73 7.25
C TYR A 153 -2.27 -6.00 8.47
N GLY A 154 -3.44 -5.40 8.33
CA GLY A 154 -4.10 -4.70 9.42
C GLY A 154 -3.42 -3.40 9.83
N PHE A 155 -2.74 -2.72 8.90
CA PHE A 155 -2.24 -1.37 9.12
C PHE A 155 -3.31 -0.33 8.84
N ASP A 156 -3.30 0.75 9.60
CA ASP A 156 -4.05 1.95 9.30
C ASP A 156 -3.18 2.98 8.54
N ALA A 157 -3.82 3.85 7.75
CA ALA A 157 -3.10 4.88 7.01
C ALA A 157 -2.32 5.83 7.93
N GLY A 158 -2.91 6.17 9.10
CA GLY A 158 -2.29 7.01 10.12
C GLY A 158 -1.11 6.38 10.85
N GLU A 159 -0.95 5.04 10.80
CA GLU A 159 0.24 4.35 11.31
C GLU A 159 1.43 4.47 10.35
N LEU A 160 1.17 4.52 9.05
CA LEU A 160 2.20 4.54 8.01
C LEU A 160 2.70 5.95 7.69
N LEU A 161 1.80 6.93 7.71
CA LEU A 161 2.05 8.33 7.37
C LEU A 161 1.23 9.26 8.26
N SER A 162 1.64 10.52 8.34
CA SER A 162 0.94 11.57 9.09
C SER A 162 1.04 12.92 8.36
N GLU A 163 0.38 13.94 8.87
CA GLU A 163 0.52 15.32 8.34
C GLU A 163 1.95 15.85 8.49
N LYS A 164 2.69 15.40 9.54
CA LYS A 164 4.10 15.78 9.75
C LYS A 164 5.06 15.04 8.82
N THR A 165 4.74 13.78 8.48
CA THR A 165 5.52 12.95 7.58
C THR A 165 4.62 12.42 6.46
N PRO A 166 4.24 13.30 5.49
CA PRO A 166 3.14 13.01 4.58
C PRO A 166 3.52 12.13 3.38
N ASN A 167 4.81 11.91 3.13
CA ASN A 167 5.28 11.15 1.97
C ASN A 167 6.13 9.96 2.39
N PHE A 168 6.08 8.88 1.58
CA PHE A 168 6.87 7.69 1.82
C PHE A 168 8.37 7.94 1.64
N ASN A 169 9.13 7.24 2.46
CA ASN A 169 10.58 7.23 2.34
C ASN A 169 10.98 6.57 0.99
N PRO A 170 11.84 7.23 0.18
CA PRO A 170 12.28 6.66 -1.09
C PRO A 170 13.21 5.44 -0.90
N TYR A 171 13.92 5.33 0.23
CA TYR A 171 14.94 4.31 0.46
C TYR A 171 14.41 3.06 1.15
N LEU A 172 13.35 3.18 1.95
CA LEU A 172 12.75 2.06 2.67
C LEU A 172 11.35 1.77 2.15
N ASP A 173 10.97 0.51 2.11
CA ASP A 173 9.56 0.17 1.89
C ASP A 173 8.71 0.61 3.10
N PRO A 174 7.39 0.84 2.92
CA PRO A 174 6.53 1.38 3.97
C PRO A 174 6.54 0.59 5.26
N LYS A 175 6.60 -0.75 5.19
CA LYS A 175 6.64 -1.63 6.37
C LYS A 175 7.98 -1.53 7.10
N CYS A 176 9.06 -1.47 6.35
CA CYS A 176 10.40 -1.32 6.90
C CYS A 176 10.58 0.04 7.56
N ASN A 177 10.08 1.10 6.90
CA ASN A 177 10.09 2.46 7.45
C ASN A 177 9.27 2.55 8.75
N TRP A 178 8.09 1.94 8.77
CA TRP A 178 7.29 1.86 10.00
C TRP A 178 8.05 1.17 11.13
N ALA A 179 8.64 0.00 10.87
CA ALA A 179 9.35 -0.78 11.89
C ALA A 179 10.59 -0.05 12.44
N VAL A 180 11.33 0.68 11.59
CA VAL A 180 12.49 1.49 12.04
C VAL A 180 12.05 2.66 12.93
N ASN A 181 10.88 3.25 12.67
CA ASN A 181 10.33 4.32 13.49
C ASN A 181 9.61 3.81 14.77
N HIS A 182 9.53 2.49 14.96
CA HIS A 182 8.93 1.85 16.14
C HIS A 182 9.86 0.77 16.71
N MET A 183 11.15 1.11 16.78
CA MET A 183 12.17 0.15 17.28
C MET A 183 11.96 -0.27 18.74
N GLU A 184 11.20 0.51 19.50
CA GLU A 184 10.79 0.18 20.87
C GLU A 184 9.92 -1.08 20.97
N LEU A 185 9.26 -1.45 19.87
CA LEU A 185 8.45 -2.69 19.79
C LEU A 185 9.30 -3.93 19.46
N PHE A 186 10.56 -3.74 19.08
CA PHE A 186 11.42 -4.81 18.58
C PHE A 186 12.66 -5.01 19.45
N PRO A 187 13.25 -6.24 19.45
CA PRO A 187 12.86 -7.42 18.68
C PRO A 187 11.67 -8.17 19.29
N LEU A 188 10.88 -8.83 18.43
CA LEU A 188 9.75 -9.66 18.84
C LEU A 188 10.12 -11.14 18.94
N GLU A 189 9.73 -11.80 20.04
CA GLU A 189 9.89 -13.26 20.17
C GLU A 189 8.82 -13.97 19.33
N ILE A 190 9.24 -14.62 18.23
CA ILE A 190 8.33 -15.23 17.25
C ILE A 190 7.47 -16.34 17.81
N ASN A 191 7.96 -17.01 18.86
CA ASN A 191 7.24 -18.12 19.50
C ASN A 191 6.08 -17.64 20.38
N ARG A 192 6.03 -16.34 20.75
CA ARG A 192 5.07 -15.79 21.74
C ARG A 192 4.26 -14.62 21.21
N CYS A 193 4.84 -13.79 20.31
CA CYS A 193 4.16 -12.58 19.87
C CYS A 193 2.81 -12.88 19.18
N PRO A 194 1.81 -11.97 19.29
CA PRO A 194 0.54 -12.08 18.58
C PRO A 194 0.72 -12.22 17.06
N TYR A 195 -0.26 -12.85 16.37
CA TYR A 195 -0.21 -13.04 14.92
C TYR A 195 -0.11 -11.70 14.18
N GLU A 196 -0.83 -10.70 14.65
CA GLU A 196 -0.85 -9.35 14.11
C GLU A 196 0.53 -8.70 14.17
N MET A 197 1.28 -8.96 15.23
CA MET A 197 2.66 -8.47 15.38
C MET A 197 3.64 -9.20 14.45
N LEU A 198 3.41 -10.49 14.13
CA LEU A 198 4.18 -11.18 13.09
C LEU A 198 4.02 -10.49 11.72
N LEU A 199 2.83 -9.99 11.42
CA LEU A 199 2.56 -9.24 10.19
C LEU A 199 3.28 -7.89 10.14
N ARG A 200 3.67 -7.32 11.27
CA ARG A 200 4.40 -6.04 11.34
C ARG A 200 5.91 -6.20 11.14
N ILE A 201 6.45 -7.41 11.27
CA ILE A 201 7.87 -7.67 11.09
C ILE A 201 8.29 -7.54 9.62
N PRO A 202 9.27 -6.66 9.26
CA PRO A 202 9.82 -6.59 7.91
C PRO A 202 10.35 -7.94 7.43
N GLY A 203 10.01 -8.31 6.18
CA GLY A 203 10.40 -9.61 5.61
C GLY A 203 9.45 -10.77 5.92
N ILE A 204 8.51 -10.63 6.86
CA ILE A 204 7.48 -11.64 7.14
C ILE A 204 6.16 -11.21 6.51
N GLY A 205 5.69 -11.96 5.53
CA GLY A 205 4.40 -11.76 4.87
C GLY A 205 3.29 -12.61 5.48
N VAL A 206 2.05 -12.43 5.02
CA VAL A 206 0.87 -13.18 5.50
C VAL A 206 1.10 -14.70 5.47
N ARG A 207 1.66 -15.22 4.36
CA ARG A 207 1.98 -16.66 4.26
C ARG A 207 3.04 -17.09 5.27
N GLY A 208 4.09 -16.28 5.46
CA GLY A 208 5.16 -16.54 6.43
C GLY A 208 4.65 -16.51 7.86
N ALA A 209 3.90 -15.48 8.24
CA ALA A 209 3.26 -15.35 9.54
C ALA A 209 2.33 -16.55 9.83
N GLY A 210 1.54 -16.97 8.84
CA GLY A 210 0.66 -18.13 8.98
C GLY A 210 1.43 -19.46 9.17
N LYS A 211 2.57 -19.63 8.49
CA LYS A 211 3.45 -20.80 8.72
C LYS A 211 4.02 -20.79 10.14
N ILE A 212 4.60 -19.67 10.58
CA ILE A 212 5.17 -19.50 11.93
C ILE A 212 4.09 -19.77 12.98
N TYR A 213 2.91 -19.13 12.84
CA TYR A 213 1.81 -19.26 13.79
C TYR A 213 1.33 -20.71 13.97
N ARG A 214 1.33 -21.51 12.90
CA ARG A 214 0.97 -22.93 12.97
C ARG A 214 2.10 -23.78 13.54
N ALA A 215 3.32 -23.60 13.05
CA ALA A 215 4.46 -24.43 13.43
C ALA A 215 4.83 -24.27 14.91
N ARG A 216 4.80 -23.05 15.45
CA ARG A 216 5.13 -22.80 16.86
C ARG A 216 4.19 -23.45 17.88
N LYS A 217 3.00 -23.91 17.44
CA LYS A 217 2.09 -24.70 18.29
C LYS A 217 2.59 -26.12 18.54
N MET A 218 3.45 -26.64 17.65
CA MET A 218 4.00 -27.99 17.74
C MET A 218 5.33 -28.00 18.50
N SER A 219 6.20 -27.02 18.23
CA SER A 219 7.50 -26.89 18.88
C SER A 219 7.99 -25.45 18.83
N ALA A 220 8.85 -25.06 19.77
CA ALA A 220 9.49 -23.76 19.74
C ALA A 220 10.46 -23.66 18.56
N LEU A 221 10.27 -22.65 17.73
CA LEU A 221 11.03 -22.43 16.49
C LEU A 221 12.34 -21.69 16.76
N ASP A 222 13.38 -22.03 16.01
CA ASP A 222 14.63 -21.29 15.93
C ASP A 222 14.85 -20.70 14.53
N PHE A 223 16.01 -20.06 14.31
CA PHE A 223 16.31 -19.42 13.02
C PHE A 223 16.47 -20.41 11.88
N GLU A 224 16.92 -21.64 12.18
CA GLU A 224 17.08 -22.69 11.17
C GLU A 224 15.71 -23.21 10.72
N ASP A 225 14.79 -23.40 11.66
CA ASP A 225 13.40 -23.75 11.35
C ASP A 225 12.75 -22.71 10.46
N LEU A 226 12.99 -21.42 10.74
CA LEU A 226 12.49 -20.33 9.89
C LEU A 226 13.03 -20.41 8.46
N ARG A 227 14.32 -20.72 8.28
CA ARG A 227 14.91 -20.92 6.95
C ARG A 227 14.29 -22.09 6.22
N ARG A 228 14.14 -23.24 6.87
CA ARG A 228 13.50 -24.44 6.30
C ARG A 228 12.06 -24.18 5.86
N MET A 229 11.34 -23.34 6.61
CA MET A 229 9.99 -22.90 6.23
C MET A 229 9.95 -21.88 5.07
N GLY A 230 11.12 -21.43 4.61
CA GLY A 230 11.24 -20.44 3.53
C GLY A 230 10.95 -18.99 3.99
N ILE A 231 11.19 -18.68 5.27
CA ILE A 231 11.12 -17.30 5.78
C ILE A 231 12.41 -16.55 5.39
N VAL A 232 12.24 -15.40 4.74
CA VAL A 232 13.37 -14.56 4.32
C VAL A 232 13.92 -13.78 5.50
N LEU A 233 15.04 -14.23 6.06
CA LEU A 233 15.66 -13.63 7.24
C LEU A 233 16.48 -12.38 6.97
N LYS A 234 16.71 -12.01 5.69
CA LYS A 234 17.55 -10.86 5.30
C LYS A 234 17.17 -9.58 6.06
N ARG A 235 15.86 -9.31 6.20
CA ARG A 235 15.33 -8.17 6.95
C ARG A 235 14.81 -8.56 8.33
N ALA A 236 14.12 -9.70 8.42
CA ALA A 236 13.46 -10.13 9.65
C ALA A 236 14.41 -10.31 10.84
N LYS A 237 15.66 -10.70 10.59
CA LYS A 237 16.69 -10.93 11.62
C LYS A 237 16.95 -9.73 12.55
N PHE A 238 16.68 -8.52 12.11
CA PHE A 238 16.83 -7.30 12.90
C PHE A 238 15.66 -7.03 13.84
N PHE A 239 14.55 -7.72 13.65
CA PHE A 239 13.27 -7.42 14.31
C PHE A 239 12.72 -8.61 15.12
N ILE A 240 13.46 -9.74 15.20
CA ILE A 240 12.97 -10.94 15.85
C ILE A 240 13.99 -11.59 16.79
N THR A 241 13.46 -12.29 17.78
CA THR A 241 14.18 -13.31 18.54
C THR A 241 13.54 -14.69 18.33
N CYS A 242 14.32 -15.73 18.53
CA CYS A 242 13.89 -17.11 18.54
C CYS A 242 14.41 -17.76 19.84
N LYS A 243 13.49 -18.29 20.67
CA LYS A 243 13.84 -18.88 21.98
C LYS A 243 14.62 -17.89 22.87
N GLY A 244 14.25 -16.60 22.81
CA GLY A 244 14.87 -15.52 23.56
C GLY A 244 16.24 -15.06 23.04
N LYS A 245 16.72 -15.58 21.90
CA LYS A 245 18.04 -15.25 21.34
C LYS A 245 17.89 -14.48 20.02
N THR A 246 18.79 -13.53 19.80
CA THR A 246 18.97 -12.87 18.51
C THR A 246 19.80 -13.73 17.55
N MET A 247 19.72 -13.46 16.25
CA MET A 247 20.59 -14.15 15.29
C MET A 247 22.06 -13.74 15.53
N PRO A 248 23.01 -14.70 15.59
CA PRO A 248 24.42 -14.39 15.79
C PRO A 248 24.95 -13.36 14.76
N GLY A 249 25.77 -12.42 15.22
CA GLY A 249 26.39 -11.39 14.36
C GLY A 249 25.43 -10.26 13.92
N VAL A 250 24.21 -10.18 14.47
CA VAL A 250 23.30 -9.08 14.17
C VAL A 250 23.41 -7.98 15.23
N ASP A 251 23.71 -6.79 14.77
CA ASP A 251 23.69 -5.58 15.60
C ASP A 251 22.29 -4.96 15.55
N LEU A 252 21.64 -4.85 16.72
CA LEU A 252 20.28 -4.33 16.87
C LEU A 252 20.22 -2.84 17.18
N ARG A 253 21.36 -2.16 17.27
CA ARG A 253 21.36 -0.69 17.46
C ARG A 253 20.64 -0.03 16.28
N PRO A 254 19.71 0.92 16.50
CA PRO A 254 18.89 1.51 15.45
C PRO A 254 19.67 2.00 14.23
N GLN A 255 20.81 2.66 14.45
CA GLN A 255 21.68 3.13 13.37
C GLN A 255 22.29 2.00 12.54
N ALA A 256 22.73 0.90 13.18
CA ALA A 256 23.29 -0.26 12.51
C ALA A 256 22.22 -1.01 11.69
N VAL A 257 21.02 -1.15 12.25
CA VAL A 257 19.87 -1.71 11.58
C VAL A 257 19.53 -0.88 10.34
N LEU A 258 19.39 0.44 10.48
CA LEU A 258 19.06 1.33 9.38
C LEU A 258 20.12 1.27 8.27
N LYS A 259 21.41 1.38 8.63
CA LYS A 259 22.52 1.25 7.67
C LYS A 259 22.45 -0.09 6.90
N SER A 260 22.18 -1.19 7.60
CA SER A 260 22.06 -2.51 6.97
C SER A 260 20.83 -2.65 6.05
N LEU A 261 19.75 -1.94 6.35
CA LEU A 261 18.53 -1.95 5.53
C LEU A 261 18.66 -1.08 4.27
N VAL A 262 19.36 0.06 4.39
CA VAL A 262 19.57 1.02 3.28
C VAL A 262 20.70 0.58 2.36
N SER A 263 21.77 -0.04 2.87
CA SER A 263 22.94 -0.47 2.09
C SER A 263 22.74 -1.76 1.28
N GLY A 264 21.59 -2.43 1.42
CA GLY A 264 21.28 -3.60 0.61
C GLY A 264 21.11 -3.23 -0.86
N LYS A 265 21.57 -4.09 -1.78
CA LYS A 265 21.51 -3.92 -3.26
C LYS A 265 20.12 -3.66 -3.85
N GLU A 266 19.08 -3.67 -3.03
CA GLU A 266 17.71 -3.29 -3.38
C GLU A 266 17.43 -1.78 -3.20
N VAL A 267 18.41 -1.03 -2.72
CA VAL A 267 18.38 0.41 -2.80
C VAL A 267 18.57 0.77 -4.27
N ILE A 268 17.47 0.96 -4.94
CA ILE A 268 17.19 1.52 -6.25
C ILE A 268 18.42 1.69 -7.17
N PRO A 269 18.38 1.25 -8.43
CA PRO A 269 19.43 1.48 -9.42
C PRO A 269 19.84 2.96 -9.59
N ALA A 270 18.99 3.91 -9.15
CA ALA A 270 19.32 5.33 -9.08
C ALA A 270 20.30 5.69 -7.95
N LEU A 271 20.52 4.79 -6.98
CA LEU A 271 21.49 4.92 -5.89
C LEU A 271 22.66 3.92 -6.02
N ALA A 272 22.80 3.20 -7.14
CA ALA A 272 24.07 2.61 -7.51
C ALA A 272 25.12 3.74 -7.46
N PRO A 273 26.35 3.48 -6.99
CA PRO A 273 27.34 4.51 -6.80
C PRO A 273 27.65 5.18 -8.14
N ARG A 274 26.84 6.17 -8.49
CA ARG A 274 27.30 7.28 -9.31
C ARG A 274 28.29 8.01 -8.43
N GLN A 275 29.43 8.36 -9.00
CA GLN A 275 30.39 9.26 -8.39
C GLN A 275 29.61 10.36 -7.66
N LEU A 276 29.59 10.26 -6.30
CA LEU A 276 28.82 11.16 -5.45
C LEU A 276 29.27 12.58 -5.81
N SER A 277 28.36 13.40 -6.25
CA SER A 277 28.63 14.84 -6.32
C SER A 277 28.85 15.33 -4.89
N LEU A 278 29.68 16.36 -4.71
CA LEU A 278 29.93 16.98 -3.41
C LEU A 278 28.64 17.42 -2.67
N PHE A 279 27.49 17.35 -3.33
CA PHE A 279 26.18 17.81 -2.87
C PHE A 279 25.15 16.69 -2.67
N GLU A 280 25.53 15.42 -2.85
CA GLU A 280 24.63 14.30 -2.55
C GLU A 280 24.86 13.81 -1.12
N PRO A 281 23.81 13.69 -0.30
CA PRO A 281 23.93 13.25 1.09
C PRO A 281 24.52 11.84 1.15
N SER A 282 25.46 11.63 2.07
CA SER A 282 26.02 10.32 2.32
C SER A 282 24.98 9.34 2.89
N PRO A 283 25.17 8.02 2.83
CA PRO A 283 24.30 7.07 3.52
C PRO A 283 24.17 7.34 5.03
N GLU A 284 25.15 7.99 5.64
CA GLU A 284 25.12 8.39 7.05
C GLU A 284 24.24 9.63 7.27
N ASP A 285 24.29 10.59 6.36
CA ASP A 285 23.42 11.77 6.39
C ASP A 285 21.95 11.39 6.14
N LEU A 286 21.73 10.45 5.23
CA LEU A 286 20.40 9.87 4.99
C LEU A 286 19.88 9.14 6.24
N ALA A 287 20.75 8.39 6.94
CA ALA A 287 20.38 7.72 8.18
C ALA A 287 20.00 8.74 9.27
N LYS A 288 20.74 9.83 9.41
CA LYS A 288 20.45 10.91 10.36
C LYS A 288 19.14 11.62 10.03
N SER A 289 18.91 11.91 8.75
CA SER A 289 17.65 12.51 8.27
C SER A 289 16.43 11.65 8.58
N ILE A 290 16.52 10.31 8.37
CA ILE A 290 15.45 9.38 8.67
C ILE A 290 15.15 9.28 10.17
N LEU A 291 16.17 9.41 11.01
CA LEU A 291 16.06 9.38 12.47
C LEU A 291 15.69 10.75 13.09
N GLY A 292 15.52 11.79 12.27
CA GLY A 292 15.22 13.13 12.76
C GLY A 292 16.36 13.79 13.56
N GLN A 293 17.60 13.43 13.28
CA GLN A 293 18.81 13.91 13.94
C GLN A 293 19.54 15.02 13.15
N LEU A 294 18.89 15.58 12.12
CA LEU A 294 19.33 16.78 11.38
C LEU A 294 18.52 17.98 11.81
#